data_006d4fbc5cf2730b452b99abd46a5c73
#
_entry.id   006d4fbc5cf2730b452b99abd46a5c73
#
_cell.length_a   1.000
_cell.length_b   1.000
_cell.length_c   1.000
_cell.angle_alpha   90.00
_cell.angle_beta   90.00
_cell.angle_gamma   90.00
#
_symmetry.space_group_name_H-M   'P 1'
#
loop_
_entity.id
_entity.type
_entity.pdbx_description
1 polymer ?
#
loop_
_entity_poly.entity_id
_entity_poly.type
_entity_poly.pdbx_seq_one_letter_code
_entity_poly.pdbx_strand_id
1 'polypeptide(L)'
;VTDSRPITRAETKARLRADRERLLQLLREVHGDDDARIGLHPSYICVWLHRWSHHHHRNGRRWLARLLWHLNTILTGADIAEISDLGPGLLIPSPAGVAIMAKAGRNLTVMPCAGLGGEMPSREDIGAGPGLPLVGDDATLGAHAGILGPVRIGDRVSIDPLACPSRDTPSDHRVLSPRFRVLKRGETP
;
A
#
# COMPACT_ATOMS: atom_id res chain seq x y z
N VAL A 1 1.66 12.32 -15.82
CA VAL A 1 0.22 12.53 -16.06
C VAL A 1 -0.51 11.42 -15.34
N THR A 2 -1.07 11.71 -14.17
CA THR A 2 -1.97 10.78 -13.49
C THR A 2 -3.15 10.49 -14.43
N ASP A 3 -3.40 9.21 -14.71
CA ASP A 3 -4.54 8.81 -15.53
C ASP A 3 -5.82 9.36 -14.87
N SER A 4 -6.36 10.45 -15.42
CA SER A 4 -7.54 11.16 -14.88
C SER A 4 -8.87 10.54 -15.34
N ARG A 5 -8.82 9.42 -16.05
CA ARG A 5 -9.99 8.72 -16.57
C ARG A 5 -10.90 8.26 -15.43
N PRO A 6 -12.24 8.48 -15.53
CA PRO A 6 -13.18 7.90 -14.57
C PRO A 6 -13.03 6.38 -14.50
N ILE A 7 -13.15 5.82 -13.31
CA ILE A 7 -13.11 4.37 -13.10
C ILE A 7 -14.53 3.80 -13.01
N THR A 8 -14.80 2.71 -13.72
CA THR A 8 -16.12 2.08 -13.70
C THR A 8 -16.34 1.24 -12.43
N ARG A 9 -17.62 1.00 -12.10
CA ARG A 9 -17.96 0.05 -11.01
C ARG A 9 -17.48 -1.36 -11.31
N ALA A 10 -17.46 -1.77 -12.59
CA ALA A 10 -16.96 -3.08 -13.00
C ALA A 10 -15.46 -3.23 -12.72
N GLU A 11 -14.65 -2.23 -13.06
CA GLU A 11 -13.21 -2.19 -12.78
C GLU A 11 -12.94 -2.22 -11.27
N THR A 12 -13.68 -1.43 -10.48
CA THR A 12 -13.56 -1.43 -9.01
C THR A 12 -13.86 -2.81 -8.42
N LYS A 13 -14.94 -3.46 -8.87
CA LYS A 13 -15.30 -4.82 -8.45
C LYS A 13 -14.28 -5.87 -8.90
N ALA A 14 -13.68 -5.72 -10.09
CA ALA A 14 -12.62 -6.61 -10.58
C ALA A 14 -11.36 -6.52 -9.71
N ARG A 15 -10.94 -5.29 -9.36
CA ARG A 15 -9.83 -5.09 -8.40
C ARG A 15 -10.14 -5.73 -7.05
N LEU A 16 -11.34 -5.51 -6.50
CA LEU A 16 -11.76 -6.12 -5.23
C LEU A 16 -11.78 -7.66 -5.25
N ARG A 17 -12.13 -8.27 -6.37
CA ARG A 17 -12.07 -9.74 -6.50
C ARG A 17 -10.63 -10.24 -6.40
N ALA A 18 -9.71 -9.61 -7.12
CA ALA A 18 -8.29 -9.96 -7.08
C ALA A 18 -7.69 -9.77 -5.66
N ASP A 19 -8.07 -8.68 -4.98
CA ASP A 19 -7.63 -8.41 -3.61
C ASP A 19 -8.16 -9.51 -2.65
N ARG A 20 -9.44 -9.86 -2.79
CA ARG A 20 -10.07 -10.91 -1.99
C ARG A 20 -9.44 -12.30 -2.22
N GLU A 21 -9.12 -12.63 -3.47
CA GLU A 21 -8.47 -13.91 -3.83
C GLU A 21 -7.11 -14.02 -3.15
N ARG A 22 -6.29 -12.97 -3.18
CA ARG A 22 -4.99 -12.97 -2.51
C ARG A 22 -5.12 -13.09 -0.99
N LEU A 23 -6.08 -12.39 -0.38
CA LEU A 23 -6.30 -12.52 1.05
C LEU A 23 -6.77 -13.93 1.43
N LEU A 24 -7.67 -14.53 0.66
CA LEU A 24 -8.10 -15.92 0.86
C LEU A 24 -6.93 -16.90 0.75
N GLN A 25 -6.06 -16.72 -0.24
CA GLN A 25 -4.87 -17.54 -0.38
C GLN A 25 -3.99 -17.45 0.87
N LEU A 26 -3.72 -16.24 1.36
CA LEU A 26 -2.93 -16.05 2.59
C LEU A 26 -3.59 -16.73 3.80
N LEU A 27 -4.91 -16.58 3.97
CA LEU A 27 -5.63 -17.16 5.11
C LEU A 27 -5.61 -18.70 5.06
N ARG A 28 -5.71 -19.30 3.87
CA ARG A 28 -5.55 -20.75 3.69
C ARG A 28 -4.16 -21.23 4.07
N GLU A 29 -3.12 -20.51 3.64
CA GLU A 29 -1.72 -20.84 3.97
C GLU A 29 -1.45 -20.76 5.48
N VAL A 30 -2.07 -19.79 6.17
CA VAL A 30 -1.82 -19.54 7.60
C VAL A 30 -2.74 -20.37 8.51
N HIS A 31 -4.01 -20.50 8.17
CA HIS A 31 -5.05 -21.09 9.04
C HIS A 31 -5.62 -22.42 8.52
N GLY A 32 -5.32 -22.79 7.28
CA GLY A 32 -5.78 -24.05 6.70
C GLY A 32 -7.28 -24.10 6.32
N ASP A 33 -7.99 -22.99 6.44
CA ASP A 33 -9.45 -22.96 6.24
C ASP A 33 -9.90 -21.80 5.34
N ASP A 34 -11.02 -22.01 4.60
CA ASP A 34 -11.74 -20.95 3.91
C ASP A 34 -12.57 -20.18 4.93
N ASP A 35 -12.05 -19.03 5.41
CA ASP A 35 -12.81 -18.21 6.35
C ASP A 35 -14.04 -17.60 5.66
N ALA A 36 -15.21 -18.20 5.92
CA ALA A 36 -16.51 -17.70 5.46
C ALA A 36 -16.80 -16.27 5.94
N ARG A 37 -16.03 -15.75 6.92
CA ARG A 37 -16.18 -14.42 7.50
C ARG A 37 -15.24 -13.36 6.92
N ILE A 38 -14.63 -13.64 5.77
CA ILE A 38 -13.68 -12.70 5.12
C ILE A 38 -14.24 -11.28 5.00
N GLY A 39 -15.56 -11.13 4.84
CA GLY A 39 -16.21 -9.82 4.77
C GLY A 39 -16.06 -8.96 6.03
N LEU A 40 -15.81 -9.57 7.18
CA LEU A 40 -15.55 -8.90 8.46
C LEU A 40 -14.06 -8.82 8.81
N HIS A 41 -13.20 -9.40 7.97
CA HIS A 41 -11.76 -9.36 8.23
C HIS A 41 -11.21 -7.93 8.06
N PRO A 42 -10.46 -7.39 9.03
CA PRO A 42 -9.97 -6.01 8.97
C PRO A 42 -9.23 -5.66 7.68
N SER A 43 -8.41 -6.59 7.17
CA SER A 43 -7.70 -6.45 5.89
C SER A 43 -8.66 -6.25 4.73
N TYR A 44 -9.76 -7.02 4.67
CA TYR A 44 -10.74 -6.90 3.60
C TYR A 44 -11.53 -5.59 3.71
N ILE A 45 -11.96 -5.22 4.91
CA ILE A 45 -12.66 -3.96 5.18
C ILE A 45 -11.79 -2.77 4.74
N CYS A 46 -10.50 -2.79 5.11
CA CYS A 46 -9.54 -1.76 4.75
C CYS A 46 -9.44 -1.57 3.23
N VAL A 47 -9.20 -2.66 2.52
CA VAL A 47 -9.05 -2.63 1.06
C VAL A 47 -10.37 -2.26 0.37
N TRP A 48 -11.50 -2.77 0.85
CA TRP A 48 -12.83 -2.46 0.33
C TRP A 48 -13.16 -0.97 0.46
N LEU A 49 -12.92 -0.37 1.62
CA LEU A 49 -13.13 1.06 1.87
C LEU A 49 -12.24 1.91 0.96
N HIS A 50 -10.95 1.56 0.84
CA HIS A 50 -10.04 2.26 -0.07
C HIS A 50 -10.51 2.17 -1.54
N ARG A 51 -10.90 0.98 -2.03
CA ARG A 51 -11.35 0.81 -3.43
C ARG A 51 -12.55 1.69 -3.77
N TRP A 52 -13.53 1.79 -2.87
CA TRP A 52 -14.68 2.66 -3.06
C TRP A 52 -14.35 4.14 -2.84
N SER A 53 -13.46 4.47 -1.91
CA SER A 53 -12.94 5.83 -1.76
C SER A 53 -12.27 6.31 -3.03
N HIS A 54 -11.34 5.53 -3.58
CA HIS A 54 -10.67 5.82 -4.84
C HIS A 54 -11.66 5.91 -6.02
N HIS A 55 -12.64 4.98 -6.11
CA HIS A 55 -13.69 5.04 -7.13
C HIS A 55 -14.44 6.37 -7.11
N HIS A 56 -14.88 6.82 -5.95
CA HIS A 56 -15.59 8.08 -5.83
C HIS A 56 -14.70 9.29 -6.09
N HIS A 57 -13.44 9.24 -5.68
CA HIS A 57 -12.46 10.28 -6.02
C HIS A 57 -12.31 10.44 -7.53
N ARG A 58 -12.07 9.34 -8.27
CA ARG A 58 -11.90 9.31 -9.73
C ARG A 58 -13.16 9.74 -10.49
N ASN A 59 -14.31 9.61 -9.89
CA ASN A 59 -15.61 10.02 -10.45
C ASN A 59 -16.10 11.38 -9.93
N GLY A 60 -15.21 12.22 -9.38
CA GLY A 60 -15.47 13.60 -8.97
C GLY A 60 -16.28 13.76 -7.68
N ARG A 61 -16.66 12.68 -7.00
CA ARG A 61 -17.45 12.70 -5.75
C ARG A 61 -16.50 12.81 -4.52
N ARG A 62 -15.78 13.93 -4.45
CA ARG A 62 -14.69 14.13 -3.47
C ARG A 62 -15.13 14.01 -2.02
N TRP A 63 -16.32 14.51 -1.66
CA TRP A 63 -16.82 14.45 -0.29
C TRP A 63 -17.03 12.99 0.17
N LEU A 64 -17.61 12.14 -0.70
CA LEU A 64 -17.85 10.73 -0.42
C LEU A 64 -16.54 9.93 -0.37
N ALA A 65 -15.61 10.24 -1.27
CA ALA A 65 -14.26 9.66 -1.22
C ALA A 65 -13.59 9.96 0.12
N ARG A 66 -13.63 11.22 0.56
CA ARG A 66 -13.07 11.65 1.82
C ARG A 66 -13.75 11.02 3.04
N LEU A 67 -15.06 10.88 3.01
CA LEU A 67 -15.82 10.18 4.06
C LEU A 67 -15.37 8.72 4.19
N LEU A 68 -15.26 7.99 3.07
CA LEU A 68 -14.82 6.59 3.07
C LEU A 68 -13.36 6.45 3.53
N TRP A 69 -12.50 7.39 3.16
CA TRP A 69 -11.12 7.44 3.67
C TRP A 69 -11.08 7.62 5.19
N HIS A 70 -11.82 8.57 5.76
CA HIS A 70 -11.90 8.75 7.21
C HIS A 70 -12.46 7.50 7.93
N LEU A 71 -13.51 6.88 7.35
CA LEU A 71 -14.05 5.64 7.90
C LEU A 71 -13.00 4.52 7.90
N ASN A 72 -12.18 4.43 6.85
CA ASN A 72 -11.09 3.47 6.80
C ASN A 72 -10.10 3.67 7.95
N THR A 73 -9.64 4.91 8.11
CA THR A 73 -8.69 5.26 9.19
C THR A 73 -9.27 4.97 10.57
N ILE A 74 -10.55 5.29 10.82
CA ILE A 74 -11.21 5.06 12.12
C ILE A 74 -11.41 3.57 12.39
N LEU A 75 -11.86 2.80 11.39
CA LEU A 75 -12.25 1.40 11.59
C LEU A 75 -11.06 0.43 11.55
N THR A 76 -10.03 0.76 10.79
CA THR A 76 -8.93 -0.19 10.52
C THR A 76 -7.56 0.30 10.95
N GLY A 77 -7.42 1.58 11.25
CA GLY A 77 -6.14 2.22 11.56
C GLY A 77 -5.23 2.42 10.35
N ALA A 78 -5.74 2.23 9.13
CA ALA A 78 -4.98 2.44 7.90
C ALA A 78 -5.30 3.79 7.28
N ASP A 79 -4.28 4.57 6.97
CA ASP A 79 -4.37 5.83 6.22
C ASP A 79 -4.00 5.61 4.76
N ILE A 80 -4.99 5.24 3.94
CA ILE A 80 -4.79 5.06 2.49
C ILE A 80 -5.49 6.17 1.75
N ALA A 81 -4.73 7.16 1.30
CA ALA A 81 -5.27 8.33 0.64
C ALA A 81 -6.15 7.96 -0.58
N GLU A 82 -7.26 8.66 -0.76
CA GLU A 82 -8.22 8.43 -1.85
C GLU A 82 -7.62 8.63 -3.24
N ILE A 83 -6.52 9.39 -3.33
CA ILE A 83 -5.80 9.64 -4.58
C ILE A 83 -4.89 8.48 -4.99
N SER A 84 -4.57 7.57 -4.07
CA SER A 84 -3.66 6.45 -4.33
C SER A 84 -4.24 5.49 -5.36
N ASP A 85 -3.57 5.34 -6.50
CA ASP A 85 -3.96 4.39 -7.54
C ASP A 85 -3.17 3.08 -7.39
N LEU A 86 -3.78 2.14 -6.70
CA LEU A 86 -3.19 0.85 -6.43
C LEU A 86 -3.77 -0.21 -7.36
N GLY A 87 -2.92 -0.95 -8.06
CA GLY A 87 -3.31 -2.03 -8.97
C GLY A 87 -4.12 -3.13 -8.28
N PRO A 88 -4.70 -4.08 -9.04
CA PRO A 88 -5.45 -5.21 -8.48
C PRO A 88 -4.53 -6.14 -7.68
N GLY A 89 -5.08 -6.87 -6.72
CA GLY A 89 -4.33 -7.80 -5.89
C GLY A 89 -3.61 -7.13 -4.70
N LEU A 90 -4.11 -5.98 -4.22
CA LEU A 90 -3.58 -5.34 -3.00
C LEU A 90 -3.80 -6.25 -1.79
N LEU A 91 -2.72 -6.52 -1.06
CA LEU A 91 -2.74 -7.33 0.16
C LEU A 91 -2.16 -6.54 1.34
N ILE A 92 -2.98 -6.34 2.36
CA ILE A 92 -2.60 -5.68 3.62
C ILE A 92 -3.00 -6.63 4.75
N PRO A 93 -2.12 -7.56 5.18
CA PRO A 93 -2.48 -8.60 6.17
C PRO A 93 -2.95 -8.04 7.51
N SER A 94 -2.36 -6.92 7.95
CA SER A 94 -2.77 -6.18 9.13
C SER A 94 -2.75 -4.69 8.80
N PRO A 95 -3.90 -4.03 8.75
CA PRO A 95 -3.99 -2.65 8.28
C PRO A 95 -3.51 -1.59 9.27
N ALA A 96 -3.46 -1.92 10.56
CA ALA A 96 -3.09 -0.96 11.59
C ALA A 96 -1.72 -0.32 11.34
N GLY A 97 -1.67 1.01 11.33
CA GLY A 97 -0.45 1.79 11.13
C GLY A 97 0.07 1.81 9.68
N VAL A 98 -0.65 1.23 8.74
CA VAL A 98 -0.31 1.34 7.31
C VAL A 98 -0.69 2.71 6.79
N ALA A 99 0.24 3.39 6.10
CA ALA A 99 -0.02 4.68 5.46
C ALA A 99 0.38 4.63 3.97
N ILE A 100 -0.55 4.96 3.07
CA ILE A 100 -0.28 4.87 1.63
C ILE A 100 -0.77 6.12 0.91
N MET A 101 0.18 6.82 0.29
CA MET A 101 -0.05 7.87 -0.70
C MET A 101 0.93 7.66 -1.86
N ALA A 102 0.53 6.86 -2.85
CA ALA A 102 1.41 6.35 -3.90
C ALA A 102 0.62 5.90 -5.13
N LYS A 103 1.36 5.59 -6.20
CA LYS A 103 0.85 4.79 -7.30
C LYS A 103 1.59 3.46 -7.34
N ALA A 104 0.86 2.35 -7.43
CA ALA A 104 1.45 1.02 -7.46
C ALA A 104 0.81 0.12 -8.52
N GLY A 105 1.60 -0.81 -9.04
CA GLY A 105 1.16 -1.86 -9.94
C GLY A 105 0.35 -2.95 -9.25
N ARG A 106 0.28 -4.12 -9.86
CA ARG A 106 -0.46 -5.29 -9.35
C ARG A 106 0.25 -5.93 -8.18
N ASN A 107 -0.55 -6.62 -7.35
CA ASN A 107 -0.06 -7.52 -6.31
C ASN A 107 0.84 -6.86 -5.26
N LEU A 108 0.65 -5.59 -4.99
CA LEU A 108 1.36 -4.92 -3.90
C LEU A 108 1.00 -5.59 -2.56
N THR A 109 2.03 -5.94 -1.78
CA THR A 109 1.88 -6.40 -0.39
C THR A 109 2.45 -5.37 0.56
N VAL A 110 1.67 -4.94 1.55
CA VAL A 110 2.10 -3.97 2.57
C VAL A 110 1.92 -4.56 3.94
N MET A 111 3.03 -4.83 4.61
CA MET A 111 3.06 -5.41 5.95
C MET A 111 2.73 -4.35 7.03
N PRO A 112 2.42 -4.77 8.27
CA PRO A 112 2.01 -3.84 9.33
C PRO A 112 2.97 -2.67 9.53
N CYS A 113 2.41 -1.48 9.78
CA CYS A 113 3.15 -0.24 10.03
C CYS A 113 4.10 0.18 8.89
N ALA A 114 3.97 -0.41 7.70
CA ALA A 114 4.72 0.04 6.54
C ALA A 114 4.03 1.23 5.87
N GLY A 115 4.84 2.09 5.23
CA GLY A 115 4.32 3.31 4.62
C GLY A 115 4.91 3.62 3.26
N LEU A 116 4.07 4.19 2.39
CA LEU A 116 4.46 4.79 1.13
C LEU A 116 3.93 6.22 1.11
N GLY A 117 4.79 7.21 0.91
CA GLY A 117 4.35 8.58 0.98
C GLY A 117 5.23 9.56 0.22
N GLY A 118 4.67 10.75 0.02
CA GLY A 118 5.35 11.84 -0.64
C GLY A 118 6.36 12.55 0.27
N GLU A 119 7.37 13.11 -0.36
CA GLU A 119 8.26 14.08 0.27
C GLU A 119 7.73 15.48 0.01
N MET A 120 7.48 16.23 1.08
CA MET A 120 7.10 17.64 0.95
C MET A 120 8.29 18.54 1.28
N PRO A 121 8.56 19.60 0.47
CA PRO A 121 7.74 20.16 -0.61
C PRO A 121 8.12 19.71 -2.04
N SER A 122 8.47 18.46 -2.28
CA SER A 122 8.85 18.01 -3.63
C SER A 122 7.73 18.25 -4.64
N ARG A 123 8.10 18.83 -5.80
CA ARG A 123 7.19 19.03 -6.94
C ARG A 123 7.48 18.10 -8.10
N GLU A 124 8.46 17.24 -7.97
CA GLU A 124 8.82 16.27 -8.99
C GLU A 124 7.71 15.25 -9.16
N ASP A 125 7.20 15.10 -10.38
CA ASP A 125 6.19 14.09 -10.74
C ASP A 125 6.82 13.03 -11.64
N ILE A 126 7.02 11.85 -11.11
CA ILE A 126 7.55 10.70 -11.81
C ILE A 126 6.45 9.80 -12.41
N GLY A 127 5.20 10.27 -12.46
CA GLY A 127 4.04 9.56 -12.98
C GLY A 127 3.10 9.00 -11.90
N ALA A 128 3.37 9.31 -10.63
CA ALA A 128 2.52 8.96 -9.49
C ALA A 128 1.76 10.16 -8.92
N GLY A 129 2.17 11.36 -9.29
CA GLY A 129 1.78 12.64 -8.73
C GLY A 129 2.99 13.34 -8.09
N PRO A 130 2.89 14.67 -7.85
CA PRO A 130 4.01 15.45 -7.33
C PRO A 130 4.55 14.89 -6.00
N GLY A 131 5.83 14.56 -5.98
CA GLY A 131 6.53 14.04 -4.82
C GLY A 131 6.18 12.60 -4.41
N LEU A 132 5.31 11.90 -5.15
CA LEU A 132 4.82 10.58 -4.77
C LEU A 132 5.67 9.44 -5.36
N PRO A 133 5.82 8.32 -4.63
CA PRO A 133 6.51 7.15 -5.12
C PRO A 133 5.68 6.38 -6.17
N LEU A 134 6.41 5.77 -7.11
CA LEU A 134 5.87 4.88 -8.13
C LEU A 134 6.42 3.47 -7.91
N VAL A 135 5.53 2.52 -7.65
CA VAL A 135 5.88 1.13 -7.35
C VAL A 135 5.39 0.22 -8.47
N GLY A 136 6.23 -0.71 -8.90
CA GLY A 136 5.92 -1.70 -9.93
C GLY A 136 5.01 -2.83 -9.46
N ASP A 137 4.94 -3.88 -10.26
CA ASP A 137 4.15 -5.08 -9.98
C ASP A 137 4.86 -6.00 -8.96
N ASP A 138 4.05 -6.76 -8.18
CA ASP A 138 4.53 -7.83 -7.27
C ASP A 138 5.52 -7.35 -6.19
N ALA A 139 5.46 -6.07 -5.81
CA ALA A 139 6.31 -5.51 -4.77
C ALA A 139 5.82 -5.87 -3.37
N THR A 140 6.75 -6.06 -2.44
CA THR A 140 6.46 -6.36 -1.03
C THR A 140 7.20 -5.41 -0.11
N LEU A 141 6.46 -4.75 0.79
CA LEU A 141 7.03 -3.94 1.86
C LEU A 141 6.95 -4.70 3.18
N GLY A 142 8.10 -4.94 3.79
CA GLY A 142 8.23 -5.52 5.13
C GLY A 142 7.64 -4.61 6.21
N ALA A 143 7.44 -5.18 7.40
CA ALA A 143 6.90 -4.43 8.53
C ALA A 143 7.79 -3.22 8.88
N HIS A 144 7.15 -2.07 9.13
CA HIS A 144 7.84 -0.79 9.40
C HIS A 144 8.77 -0.32 8.25
N ALA A 145 8.68 -0.90 7.06
CA ALA A 145 9.39 -0.40 5.89
C ALA A 145 8.76 0.89 5.37
N GLY A 146 9.58 1.77 4.79
CA GLY A 146 9.11 3.02 4.23
C GLY A 146 9.57 3.25 2.80
N ILE A 147 8.75 3.88 1.98
CA ILE A 147 9.15 4.47 0.69
C ILE A 147 8.73 5.93 0.72
N LEU A 148 9.70 6.84 0.66
CA LEU A 148 9.45 8.26 0.77
C LEU A 148 9.99 9.02 -0.43
N GLY A 149 9.18 9.95 -0.92
CA GLY A 149 9.55 10.82 -2.03
C GLY A 149 9.32 10.23 -3.42
N PRO A 150 9.72 10.97 -4.47
CA PRO A 150 9.49 10.60 -5.85
C PRO A 150 10.52 9.55 -6.32
N VAL A 151 10.47 8.37 -5.70
CA VAL A 151 11.35 7.23 -6.03
C VAL A 151 10.59 6.16 -6.82
N ARG A 152 11.30 5.51 -7.75
CA ARG A 152 10.78 4.39 -8.53
C ARG A 152 11.23 3.08 -7.91
N ILE A 153 10.27 2.25 -7.58
CA ILE A 153 10.50 0.86 -7.15
C ILE A 153 10.06 -0.03 -8.30
N GLY A 154 10.95 -0.84 -8.82
CA GLY A 154 10.67 -1.75 -9.93
C GLY A 154 9.76 -2.91 -9.55
N ASP A 155 9.55 -3.82 -10.52
CA ASP A 155 8.74 -5.02 -10.31
C ASP A 155 9.46 -6.05 -9.43
N ARG A 156 8.70 -6.85 -8.68
CA ARG A 156 9.19 -7.96 -7.83
C ARG A 156 10.27 -7.53 -6.84
N VAL A 157 10.19 -6.26 -6.40
CA VAL A 157 11.09 -5.74 -5.37
C VAL A 157 10.57 -6.14 -3.99
N SER A 158 11.47 -6.64 -3.15
CA SER A 158 11.22 -6.91 -1.74
C SER A 158 11.98 -5.93 -0.88
N ILE A 159 11.26 -5.19 -0.05
CA ILE A 159 11.84 -4.26 0.93
C ILE A 159 11.74 -4.90 2.30
N ASP A 160 12.89 -5.18 2.90
CA ASP A 160 12.97 -5.84 4.21
C ASP A 160 12.34 -4.97 5.33
N PRO A 161 11.95 -5.58 6.45
CA PRO A 161 11.48 -4.81 7.60
C PRO A 161 12.45 -3.71 8.01
N LEU A 162 11.91 -2.53 8.39
CA LEU A 162 12.68 -1.35 8.79
C LEU A 162 13.55 -0.71 7.69
N ALA A 163 13.54 -1.23 6.47
CA ALA A 163 14.28 -0.64 5.36
C ALA A 163 13.50 0.54 4.74
N CYS A 164 14.24 1.57 4.36
CA CYS A 164 13.67 2.77 3.74
C CYS A 164 14.57 3.20 2.56
N PRO A 165 14.33 2.69 1.34
CA PRO A 165 15.08 3.12 0.17
C PRO A 165 14.79 4.59 -0.16
N SER A 166 15.84 5.37 -0.32
CA SER A 166 15.81 6.79 -0.71
C SER A 166 16.19 7.02 -2.17
N ARG A 167 16.33 5.95 -2.95
CA ARG A 167 16.73 5.98 -4.36
C ARG A 167 15.95 4.95 -5.15
N ASP A 168 15.89 5.14 -6.46
CA ASP A 168 15.29 4.18 -7.37
C ASP A 168 15.87 2.78 -7.17
N THR A 169 14.98 1.80 -7.10
CA THR A 169 15.34 0.38 -6.94
C THR A 169 14.92 -0.37 -8.20
N PRO A 170 15.84 -0.97 -8.94
CA PRO A 170 15.51 -1.75 -10.14
C PRO A 170 14.66 -2.98 -9.82
N SER A 171 13.98 -3.52 -10.84
CA SER A 171 13.21 -4.77 -10.71
C SER A 171 14.06 -5.95 -10.23
N ASP A 172 13.44 -6.93 -9.56
CA ASP A 172 14.09 -8.16 -9.10
C ASP A 172 15.17 -7.92 -8.01
N HIS A 173 15.05 -6.84 -7.24
CA HIS A 173 16.00 -6.51 -6.17
C HIS A 173 15.36 -6.66 -4.78
N ARG A 174 16.23 -6.86 -3.80
CA ARG A 174 15.88 -6.86 -2.39
C ARG A 174 16.62 -5.74 -1.67
N VAL A 175 15.86 -4.87 -1.00
CA VAL A 175 16.40 -3.81 -0.15
C VAL A 175 16.52 -4.38 1.26
N LEU A 176 17.73 -4.45 1.76
CA LEU A 176 18.00 -5.11 3.06
C LEU A 176 17.74 -4.17 4.23
N SER A 177 17.37 -4.76 5.35
CA SER A 177 17.27 -4.06 6.65
C SER A 177 18.60 -3.43 7.07
N PRO A 178 18.58 -2.29 7.76
CA PRO A 178 19.78 -1.74 8.36
C PRO A 178 20.38 -2.73 9.38
N ARG A 179 21.72 -2.77 9.45
CA ARG A 179 22.41 -3.63 10.41
C ARG A 179 22.26 -3.08 11.83
N PHE A 180 21.88 -3.92 12.76
CA PHE A 180 21.83 -3.57 14.18
C PHE A 180 23.22 -3.57 14.79
N ARG A 181 23.49 -2.60 15.67
CA ARG A 181 24.63 -2.64 16.58
C ARG A 181 24.09 -2.85 17.99
N VAL A 182 24.64 -3.85 18.68
CA VAL A 182 24.35 -4.06 20.09
C VAL A 182 25.53 -3.50 20.88
N LEU A 183 25.26 -2.51 21.71
CA LEU A 183 26.26 -1.87 22.55
C LEU A 183 26.05 -2.34 24.00
N LYS A 184 27.13 -2.56 24.70
CA LYS A 184 27.09 -2.77 26.16
C LYS A 184 26.63 -1.46 26.82
N ARG A 185 25.85 -1.56 27.89
CA ARG A 185 25.38 -0.38 28.62
C ARG A 185 26.58 0.46 29.09
N GLY A 186 26.66 1.70 28.62
CA GLY A 186 27.79 2.62 28.91
C GLY A 186 28.85 2.72 27.80
N GLU A 187 28.76 1.92 26.72
CA GLU A 187 29.55 2.14 25.51
C GLU A 187 28.93 3.22 24.65
N THR A 188 29.74 4.14 24.13
CA THR A 188 29.33 5.14 23.13
C THR A 188 29.49 4.57 21.73
N PRO A 189 28.61 4.97 20.76
CA PRO A 189 28.69 4.54 19.37
C PRO A 189 29.98 4.97 18.68
#